data_0abe942864e3f311f9c02a14713f219a
#
_entry.id   0abe942864e3f311f9c02a14713f219a
#
_cell.length_a   1.000
_cell.length_b   1.000
_cell.length_c   1.000
_cell.angle_alpha   90.00
_cell.angle_beta   90.00
_cell.angle_gamma   90.00
#
_symmetry.space_group_name_H-M   'P 1'
#
loop_
_entity.id
_entity.type
_entity.pdbx_description
1 polymer ?
#
loop_
_entity_poly.entity_id
_entity_poly.type
_entity_poly.pdbx_seq_one_letter_code
_entity_poly.pdbx_strand_id
1 'polypeptide(L)'
;MVQLCLLRHGESLWNKENRFTGWVDVPLTDFGREQAEKAGESIKKEGLQFQVAYTSVLNRAIETLEIVMKTIQQNIPMIKDSALNERMYGDLQGLNKEDTAKKYGNQQVHIWRRSYDIKPPNGESLEDTQKRTIPFFMNCIMTDLKEGKNVLVVAHGNSLRSIVMYLDKLSKEQVLSLELPTSLPIIYNLAPDGKVIAKKELRL
;
A
#
# COMPACT_ATOMS: atom_id res chain seq x y z
N MET A 1 -4.56 0.39 23.72
CA MET A 1 -4.82 -0.22 22.39
C MET A 1 -4.74 0.89 21.38
N VAL A 2 -3.99 0.70 20.29
CA VAL A 2 -3.82 1.68 19.22
C VAL A 2 -4.27 1.09 17.89
N GLN A 3 -4.55 1.95 16.91
CA GLN A 3 -5.08 1.54 15.62
C GLN A 3 -4.14 1.95 14.49
N LEU A 4 -3.86 0.99 13.62
CA LEU A 4 -3.16 1.18 12.35
C LEU A 4 -4.16 0.95 11.22
N CYS A 5 -4.38 1.97 10.40
CA CYS A 5 -5.17 1.83 9.18
C CYS A 5 -4.23 1.78 7.97
N LEU A 6 -4.27 0.70 7.21
CA LEU A 6 -3.56 0.55 5.94
C LEU A 6 -4.54 0.75 4.79
N LEU A 7 -4.14 1.55 3.80
CA LEU A 7 -4.96 1.85 2.64
C LEU A 7 -4.10 1.87 1.37
N ARG A 8 -4.46 1.07 0.39
CA ARG A 8 -3.87 1.18 -0.95
C ARG A 8 -4.47 2.39 -1.67
N HIS A 9 -3.64 3.14 -2.40
CA HIS A 9 -4.11 4.26 -3.22
C HIS A 9 -5.26 3.88 -4.16
N GLY A 10 -6.09 4.85 -4.55
CA GLY A 10 -7.16 4.69 -5.54
C GLY A 10 -6.65 4.26 -6.92
N GLU A 11 -7.56 3.91 -7.82
CA GLU A 11 -7.19 3.52 -9.18
C GLU A 11 -6.36 4.63 -9.85
N SER A 12 -5.17 4.28 -10.34
CA SER A 12 -4.35 5.16 -11.17
C SER A 12 -4.58 4.91 -12.66
N LEU A 13 -4.16 5.87 -13.49
CA LEU A 13 -4.28 5.75 -14.96
C LEU A 13 -3.70 4.42 -15.46
N TRP A 14 -2.51 4.03 -14.98
CA TRP A 14 -1.89 2.78 -15.42
C TRP A 14 -2.48 1.52 -14.78
N ASN A 15 -3.20 1.64 -13.67
CA ASN A 15 -4.05 0.52 -13.21
C ASN A 15 -5.19 0.27 -14.22
N LYS A 16 -5.89 1.33 -14.64
CA LYS A 16 -6.96 1.28 -15.64
C LYS A 16 -6.47 0.75 -16.99
N GLU A 17 -5.28 1.16 -17.43
CA GLU A 17 -4.65 0.73 -18.68
C GLU A 17 -3.97 -0.65 -18.60
N ASN A 18 -4.03 -1.33 -17.46
CA ASN A 18 -3.37 -2.61 -17.21
C ASN A 18 -1.85 -2.58 -17.48
N ARG A 19 -1.17 -1.51 -17.06
CA ARG A 19 0.28 -1.34 -17.20
C ARG A 19 1.03 -1.60 -15.90
N PHE A 20 2.31 -1.93 -16.03
CA PHE A 20 3.25 -1.95 -14.89
C PHE A 20 3.59 -0.52 -14.49
N THR A 21 3.29 -0.12 -13.25
CA THR A 21 3.49 1.27 -12.81
C THR A 21 4.84 1.48 -12.12
N GLY A 22 5.09 0.77 -11.04
CA GLY A 22 6.31 0.93 -10.26
C GLY A 22 6.48 2.36 -9.70
N TRP A 23 7.65 2.96 -9.95
CA TRP A 23 8.01 4.28 -9.46
C TRP A 23 7.65 5.42 -10.43
N VAL A 24 7.14 5.11 -11.62
CA VAL A 24 6.63 6.16 -12.51
C VAL A 24 5.43 6.82 -11.85
N ASP A 25 5.45 8.15 -11.83
CA ASP A 25 4.45 8.93 -11.13
C ASP A 25 3.28 9.25 -12.08
N VAL A 26 2.23 8.46 -11.97
CA VAL A 26 1.00 8.60 -12.76
C VAL A 26 -0.16 9.05 -11.87
N PRO A 27 -1.09 9.88 -12.41
CA PRO A 27 -2.22 10.41 -11.64
C PRO A 27 -3.26 9.33 -11.29
N LEU A 28 -4.11 9.64 -10.31
CA LEU A 28 -5.37 8.92 -10.11
C LEU A 28 -6.32 9.15 -11.29
N THR A 29 -7.20 8.18 -11.53
CA THR A 29 -8.40 8.39 -12.35
C THR A 29 -9.48 9.10 -11.52
N ASP A 30 -10.52 9.63 -12.16
CA ASP A 30 -11.68 10.17 -11.43
C ASP A 30 -12.32 9.10 -10.56
N PHE A 31 -12.43 7.87 -11.08
CA PHE A 31 -12.88 6.72 -10.29
C PHE A 31 -11.97 6.43 -9.09
N GLY A 32 -10.64 6.57 -9.25
CA GLY A 32 -9.70 6.44 -8.13
C GLY A 32 -9.89 7.50 -7.04
N ARG A 33 -10.28 8.73 -7.41
CA ARG A 33 -10.64 9.79 -6.47
C ARG A 33 -11.94 9.49 -5.73
N GLU A 34 -12.96 9.02 -6.44
CA GLU A 34 -14.22 8.55 -5.83
C GLU A 34 -13.98 7.38 -4.87
N GLN A 35 -13.10 6.44 -5.22
CA GLN A 35 -12.69 5.35 -4.33
C GLN A 35 -12.05 5.89 -3.04
N ALA A 36 -11.17 6.90 -3.14
CA ALA A 36 -10.53 7.52 -1.99
C ALA A 36 -11.55 8.24 -1.08
N GLU A 37 -12.55 8.93 -1.65
CA GLU A 37 -13.64 9.55 -0.89
C GLU A 37 -14.46 8.51 -0.12
N LYS A 38 -14.87 7.42 -0.78
CA LYS A 38 -15.61 6.32 -0.14
C LYS A 38 -14.81 5.65 0.97
N ALA A 39 -13.50 5.47 0.77
CA ALA A 39 -12.61 4.96 1.81
C ALA A 39 -12.59 5.91 3.03
N GLY A 40 -12.51 7.22 2.79
CA GLY A 40 -12.60 8.23 3.83
C GLY A 40 -13.94 8.18 4.59
N GLU A 41 -15.06 8.06 3.87
CA GLU A 41 -16.39 7.92 4.50
C GLU A 41 -16.47 6.66 5.37
N SER A 42 -15.94 5.54 4.90
CA SER A 42 -15.89 4.29 5.63
C SER A 42 -15.07 4.41 6.92
N ILE A 43 -13.89 5.03 6.84
CA ILE A 43 -13.03 5.33 8.00
C ILE A 43 -13.75 6.27 8.98
N LYS A 44 -14.44 7.30 8.48
CA LYS A 44 -15.19 8.26 9.30
C LYS A 44 -16.32 7.58 10.07
N LYS A 45 -17.05 6.66 9.45
CA LYS A 45 -18.11 5.88 10.10
C LYS A 45 -17.61 5.01 11.26
N GLU A 46 -16.37 4.54 11.18
CA GLU A 46 -15.72 3.81 12.28
C GLU A 46 -15.30 4.71 13.45
N GLY A 47 -15.39 6.03 13.31
CA GLY A 47 -15.02 6.99 14.35
C GLY A 47 -13.51 7.07 14.62
N LEU A 48 -12.68 6.62 13.67
CA LEU A 48 -11.23 6.58 13.83
C LEU A 48 -10.65 8.00 13.88
N GLN A 49 -9.79 8.23 14.87
CA GLN A 49 -9.01 9.47 15.02
C GLN A 49 -7.52 9.14 14.91
N PHE A 50 -6.84 9.77 13.96
CA PHE A 50 -5.42 9.56 13.72
C PHE A 50 -4.59 10.74 14.26
N GLN A 51 -3.36 10.50 14.67
CA GLN A 51 -2.42 11.52 15.11
C GLN A 51 -1.32 11.79 14.08
N VAL A 52 -1.10 10.86 13.14
CA VAL A 52 -0.11 10.99 12.08
C VAL A 52 -0.50 10.12 10.89
N ALA A 53 -0.11 10.56 9.70
CA ALA A 53 -0.27 9.79 8.47
C ALA A 53 1.07 9.61 7.76
N TYR A 54 1.26 8.44 7.16
CA TYR A 54 2.43 8.08 6.37
C TYR A 54 2.03 7.75 4.94
N THR A 55 2.83 8.19 3.99
CA THR A 55 2.62 7.86 2.58
C THR A 55 3.95 7.77 1.81
N SER A 56 3.90 7.29 0.58
CA SER A 56 5.05 7.30 -0.33
C SER A 56 5.31 8.71 -0.90
N VAL A 57 6.36 8.83 -1.72
CA VAL A 57 6.62 10.08 -2.47
C VAL A 57 5.91 10.13 -3.82
N LEU A 58 5.05 9.15 -4.15
CA LEU A 58 4.34 9.07 -5.42
C LEU A 58 2.96 9.74 -5.32
N ASN A 59 2.63 10.63 -6.26
CA ASN A 59 1.45 11.49 -6.21
C ASN A 59 0.13 10.73 -6.05
N ARG A 60 -0.05 9.57 -6.67
CA ARG A 60 -1.28 8.77 -6.51
C ARG A 60 -1.58 8.36 -5.08
N ALA A 61 -0.54 8.10 -4.26
CA ALA A 61 -0.71 7.78 -2.85
C ALA A 61 -0.90 9.05 -2.00
N ILE A 62 -0.17 10.11 -2.32
CA ILE A 62 -0.30 11.43 -1.67
C ILE A 62 -1.71 11.97 -1.89
N GLU A 63 -2.19 12.04 -3.13
CA GLU A 63 -3.52 12.55 -3.49
C GLU A 63 -4.62 11.70 -2.82
N THR A 64 -4.48 10.36 -2.79
CA THR A 64 -5.41 9.49 -2.06
C THR A 64 -5.47 9.87 -0.58
N LEU A 65 -4.32 10.06 0.08
CA LEU A 65 -4.26 10.44 1.48
C LEU A 65 -4.90 11.81 1.72
N GLU A 66 -4.63 12.79 0.88
CA GLU A 66 -5.21 14.15 0.97
C GLU A 66 -6.74 14.11 0.87
N ILE A 67 -7.29 13.34 -0.07
CA ILE A 67 -8.74 13.13 -0.21
C ILE A 67 -9.31 12.48 1.05
N VAL A 68 -8.69 11.41 1.55
CA VAL A 68 -9.13 10.73 2.78
C VAL A 68 -9.11 11.68 3.97
N MET A 69 -8.02 12.40 4.19
CA MET A 69 -7.89 13.36 5.31
C MET A 69 -8.97 14.44 5.25
N LYS A 70 -9.25 14.97 4.07
CA LYS A 70 -10.34 15.94 3.84
C LYS A 70 -11.70 15.33 4.18
N THR A 71 -11.98 14.10 3.75
CA THR A 71 -13.26 13.41 3.97
C THR A 71 -13.49 13.10 5.45
N ILE A 72 -12.46 12.63 6.15
CA ILE A 72 -12.54 12.37 7.60
C ILE A 72 -12.49 13.66 8.44
N GLN A 73 -12.21 14.80 7.82
CA GLN A 73 -12.11 16.12 8.48
C GLN A 73 -11.01 16.17 9.55
N GLN A 74 -9.88 15.52 9.31
CA GLN A 74 -8.74 15.53 10.21
C GLN A 74 -7.54 16.18 9.52
N ASN A 75 -6.95 17.19 10.17
CA ASN A 75 -5.71 17.83 9.73
C ASN A 75 -4.55 17.30 10.59
N ILE A 76 -3.91 16.26 10.11
CA ILE A 76 -2.83 15.54 10.80
C ILE A 76 -1.52 15.67 10.02
N PRO A 77 -0.35 15.58 10.69
CA PRO A 77 0.94 15.56 10.03
C PRO A 77 1.02 14.44 8.99
N MET A 78 1.49 14.76 7.78
CA MET A 78 1.74 13.80 6.71
C MET A 78 3.25 13.63 6.52
N ILE A 79 3.74 12.41 6.70
CA ILE A 79 5.14 12.05 6.50
C ILE A 79 5.26 11.25 5.20
N LYS A 80 6.12 11.73 4.30
CA LYS A 80 6.36 11.12 2.97
C LYS A 80 7.72 10.45 2.97
N ASP A 81 7.79 9.17 2.57
CA ASP A 81 9.05 8.45 2.46
C ASP A 81 9.05 7.45 1.31
N SER A 82 10.16 7.39 0.56
CA SER A 82 10.34 6.46 -0.56
C SER A 82 10.36 4.99 -0.14
N ALA A 83 10.61 4.70 1.13
CA ALA A 83 10.49 3.34 1.67
C ALA A 83 9.06 2.76 1.52
N LEU A 84 8.05 3.61 1.40
CA LEU A 84 6.66 3.21 1.15
C LEU A 84 6.28 3.19 -0.34
N ASN A 85 7.21 3.50 -1.26
CA ASN A 85 6.95 3.43 -2.71
C ASN A 85 6.50 2.03 -3.15
N GLU A 86 5.82 1.97 -4.29
CA GLU A 86 5.51 0.71 -4.96
C GLU A 86 6.81 -0.04 -5.32
N ARG A 87 6.73 -1.35 -5.48
CA ARG A 87 7.81 -2.16 -6.02
C ARG A 87 8.23 -1.59 -7.38
N MET A 88 9.54 -1.38 -7.57
CA MET A 88 10.07 -0.95 -8.85
C MET A 88 9.99 -2.10 -9.86
N TYR A 89 9.35 -1.84 -10.99
CA TYR A 89 9.23 -2.85 -12.05
C TYR A 89 10.33 -2.76 -13.12
N GLY A 90 11.33 -1.88 -12.94
CA GLY A 90 12.49 -1.75 -13.83
C GLY A 90 12.07 -1.53 -15.28
N ASP A 91 12.59 -2.36 -16.19
CA ASP A 91 12.33 -2.25 -17.63
C ASP A 91 10.89 -2.56 -18.04
N LEU A 92 10.08 -3.11 -17.13
CA LEU A 92 8.67 -3.36 -17.40
C LEU A 92 7.78 -2.13 -17.17
N GLN A 93 8.29 -1.06 -16.53
CA GLN A 93 7.49 0.14 -16.24
C GLN A 93 6.94 0.75 -17.51
N GLY A 94 5.63 1.03 -17.54
CA GLY A 94 4.90 1.57 -18.68
C GLY A 94 4.43 0.52 -19.69
N LEU A 95 4.94 -0.71 -19.65
CA LEU A 95 4.49 -1.76 -20.55
C LEU A 95 3.10 -2.28 -20.14
N ASN A 96 2.24 -2.55 -21.14
CA ASN A 96 0.98 -3.24 -20.90
C ASN A 96 1.25 -4.69 -20.49
N LYS A 97 0.55 -5.20 -19.47
CA LYS A 97 0.81 -6.52 -18.91
C LYS A 97 0.50 -7.67 -19.87
N GLU A 98 -0.56 -7.53 -20.68
CA GLU A 98 -0.96 -8.54 -21.67
C GLU A 98 0.01 -8.59 -22.86
N ASP A 99 0.44 -7.42 -23.35
CA ASP A 99 1.40 -7.35 -24.45
C ASP A 99 2.78 -7.83 -23.99
N THR A 100 3.15 -7.55 -22.73
CA THR A 100 4.35 -8.09 -22.12
C THR A 100 4.28 -9.62 -22.03
N ALA A 101 3.11 -10.16 -21.66
CA ALA A 101 2.90 -11.61 -21.60
C ALA A 101 2.95 -12.27 -22.99
N LYS A 102 2.46 -11.61 -24.04
CA LYS A 102 2.61 -12.09 -25.42
C LYS A 102 4.10 -12.12 -25.86
N LYS A 103 4.89 -11.12 -25.42
CA LYS A 103 6.31 -10.98 -25.80
C LYS A 103 7.23 -11.94 -25.05
N TYR A 104 7.05 -12.08 -23.73
CA TYR A 104 7.96 -12.83 -22.85
C TYR A 104 7.38 -14.18 -22.37
N GLY A 105 6.12 -14.48 -22.71
CA GLY A 105 5.39 -15.63 -22.24
C GLY A 105 4.66 -15.39 -20.93
N ASN A 106 3.46 -15.97 -20.79
CA ASN A 106 2.61 -15.83 -19.59
C ASN A 106 3.33 -16.29 -18.32
N GLN A 107 4.06 -17.39 -18.38
CA GLN A 107 4.76 -17.95 -17.25
C GLN A 107 5.84 -17.00 -16.72
N GLN A 108 6.66 -16.43 -17.63
CA GLN A 108 7.72 -15.50 -17.22
C GLN A 108 7.14 -14.23 -16.59
N VAL A 109 6.09 -13.66 -17.18
CA VAL A 109 5.44 -12.47 -16.64
C VAL A 109 4.74 -12.78 -15.32
N HIS A 110 4.16 -13.96 -15.18
CA HIS A 110 3.60 -14.41 -13.90
C HIS A 110 4.69 -14.50 -12.82
N ILE A 111 5.85 -15.08 -13.13
CA ILE A 111 7.01 -15.16 -12.23
C ILE A 111 7.45 -13.75 -11.79
N TRP A 112 7.63 -12.81 -12.70
CA TRP A 112 8.01 -11.41 -12.35
C TRP A 112 6.95 -10.72 -11.49
N ARG A 113 5.67 -11.05 -11.65
CA ARG A 113 4.58 -10.43 -10.88
C ARG A 113 4.32 -11.09 -9.53
N ARG A 114 4.52 -12.40 -9.43
CA ARG A 114 4.03 -13.26 -8.34
C ARG A 114 5.11 -14.13 -7.71
N SER A 115 6.40 -13.80 -7.85
CA SER A 115 7.46 -14.41 -7.05
C SER A 115 7.84 -13.51 -5.89
N TYR A 116 8.33 -14.13 -4.82
CA TYR A 116 8.81 -13.39 -3.66
C TYR A 116 10.20 -12.77 -3.90
N ASP A 117 11.11 -13.54 -4.47
CA ASP A 117 12.56 -13.24 -4.62
C ASP A 117 13.03 -13.02 -6.05
N ILE A 118 12.23 -13.38 -7.06
CA ILE A 118 12.57 -13.14 -8.46
C ILE A 118 12.08 -11.75 -8.89
N LYS A 119 13.00 -10.98 -9.45
CA LYS A 119 12.76 -9.61 -9.90
C LYS A 119 12.72 -9.46 -11.41
N PRO A 120 11.95 -8.51 -11.94
CA PRO A 120 12.05 -8.14 -13.35
C PRO A 120 13.40 -7.48 -13.64
N PRO A 121 13.83 -7.44 -14.92
CA PRO A 121 15.07 -6.76 -15.29
C PRO A 121 15.14 -5.34 -14.75
N ASN A 122 16.25 -4.99 -14.10
CA ASN A 122 16.49 -3.69 -13.45
C ASN A 122 15.43 -3.24 -12.42
N GLY A 123 14.62 -4.17 -11.88
CA GLY A 123 13.57 -3.89 -10.91
C GLY A 123 13.80 -4.53 -9.55
N GLU A 124 12.78 -4.48 -8.72
CA GLU A 124 12.72 -5.08 -7.38
C GLU A 124 11.89 -6.37 -7.37
N SER A 125 12.31 -7.32 -6.54
CA SER A 125 11.44 -8.39 -6.05
C SER A 125 10.54 -7.89 -4.91
N LEU A 126 9.60 -8.70 -4.44
CA LEU A 126 8.87 -8.40 -3.20
C LEU A 126 9.81 -8.40 -1.99
N GLU A 127 10.80 -9.29 -1.97
CA GLU A 127 11.85 -9.31 -0.95
C GLU A 127 12.65 -8.01 -0.90
N ASP A 128 13.04 -7.45 -2.06
CA ASP A 128 13.75 -6.17 -2.12
C ASP A 128 12.87 -5.01 -1.61
N THR A 129 11.58 -5.00 -1.99
CA THR A 129 10.61 -4.04 -1.46
C THR A 129 10.51 -4.15 0.06
N GLN A 130 10.44 -5.37 0.60
CA GLN A 130 10.37 -5.63 2.03
C GLN A 130 11.63 -5.14 2.77
N LYS A 131 12.82 -5.32 2.19
CA LYS A 131 14.10 -4.88 2.80
C LYS A 131 14.15 -3.38 3.05
N ARG A 132 13.41 -2.54 2.30
CA ARG A 132 13.32 -1.09 2.55
C ARG A 132 12.08 -0.71 3.36
N THR A 133 10.95 -1.37 3.13
CA THR A 133 9.68 -1.02 3.77
C THR A 133 9.65 -1.41 5.25
N ILE A 134 10.12 -2.61 5.62
CA ILE A 134 10.02 -3.09 7.00
C ILE A 134 10.92 -2.32 7.97
N PRO A 135 12.19 -2.00 7.68
CA PRO A 135 12.98 -1.14 8.57
C PRO A 135 12.31 0.23 8.81
N PHE A 136 11.75 0.86 7.78
CA PHE A 136 11.03 2.11 7.92
C PHE A 136 9.75 1.94 8.77
N PHE A 137 8.97 0.90 8.51
CA PHE A 137 7.78 0.57 9.29
C PHE A 137 8.12 0.40 10.78
N MET A 138 9.18 -0.33 11.09
CA MET A 138 9.59 -0.59 12.48
C MET A 138 10.13 0.66 13.17
N ASN A 139 10.95 1.45 12.50
CA ASN A 139 11.65 2.57 13.11
C ASN A 139 10.79 3.84 13.21
N CYS A 140 9.79 4.00 12.34
CA CYS A 140 8.94 5.19 12.32
C CYS A 140 7.49 4.86 12.72
N ILE A 141 6.80 4.05 11.92
CA ILE A 141 5.36 3.79 12.09
C ILE A 141 5.08 3.03 13.39
N MET A 142 5.84 1.95 13.64
CA MET A 142 5.67 1.14 14.85
C MET A 142 6.09 1.92 16.11
N THR A 143 7.03 2.85 16.00
CA THR A 143 7.42 3.75 17.11
C THR A 143 6.25 4.64 17.49
N ASP A 144 5.62 5.32 16.53
CA ASP A 144 4.43 6.15 16.79
C ASP A 144 3.26 5.33 17.39
N LEU A 145 3.03 4.11 16.89
CA LEU A 145 2.02 3.21 17.44
C LEU A 145 2.32 2.84 18.90
N LYS A 146 3.59 2.56 19.24
CA LYS A 146 4.01 2.27 20.64
C LYS A 146 3.93 3.48 21.55
N GLU A 147 4.05 4.67 21.01
CA GLU A 147 3.82 5.94 21.73
C GLU A 147 2.32 6.25 21.95
N GLY A 148 1.42 5.37 21.50
CA GLY A 148 -0.02 5.51 21.70
C GLY A 148 -0.75 6.27 20.60
N LYS A 149 -0.09 6.58 19.48
CA LYS A 149 -0.70 7.26 18.33
C LYS A 149 -1.42 6.27 17.42
N ASN A 150 -2.62 6.60 16.99
CA ASN A 150 -3.26 5.92 15.86
C ASN A 150 -2.65 6.43 14.56
N VAL A 151 -2.35 5.54 13.65
CA VAL A 151 -1.61 5.83 12.42
C VAL A 151 -2.41 5.45 11.18
N LEU A 152 -2.45 6.35 10.20
CA LEU A 152 -2.97 6.10 8.85
C LEU A 152 -1.79 5.91 7.88
N VAL A 153 -1.76 4.82 7.12
CA VAL A 153 -0.75 4.59 6.07
C VAL A 153 -1.45 4.44 4.74
N VAL A 154 -1.16 5.33 3.80
CA VAL A 154 -1.63 5.22 2.42
C VAL A 154 -0.44 4.96 1.51
N ALA A 155 -0.41 3.78 0.88
CA ALA A 155 0.72 3.34 0.09
C ALA A 155 0.30 2.45 -1.10
N HIS A 156 1.09 1.46 -1.46
CA HIS A 156 0.95 0.69 -2.70
C HIS A 156 0.82 -0.81 -2.42
N GLY A 157 0.45 -1.57 -3.47
CA GLY A 157 0.19 -2.99 -3.36
C GLY A 157 1.34 -3.79 -2.75
N ASN A 158 2.58 -3.60 -3.20
CA ASN A 158 3.70 -4.41 -2.72
C ASN A 158 4.32 -3.87 -1.41
N SER A 159 4.38 -2.56 -1.19
CA SER A 159 4.81 -2.01 0.10
C SER A 159 3.84 -2.40 1.21
N LEU A 160 2.53 -2.33 0.98
CA LEU A 160 1.53 -2.79 1.95
C LEU A 160 1.55 -4.31 2.15
N ARG A 161 1.78 -5.12 1.10
CA ARG A 161 1.99 -6.57 1.27
C ARG A 161 3.15 -6.89 2.20
N SER A 162 4.24 -6.11 2.12
CA SER A 162 5.38 -6.25 3.03
C SER A 162 4.97 -6.02 4.48
N ILE A 163 4.18 -4.98 4.75
CA ILE A 163 3.68 -4.66 6.09
C ILE A 163 2.70 -5.72 6.57
N VAL A 164 1.72 -6.12 5.74
CA VAL A 164 0.74 -7.17 6.09
C VAL A 164 1.43 -8.51 6.34
N MET A 165 2.41 -8.89 5.50
CA MET A 165 3.21 -10.11 5.72
C MET A 165 3.87 -10.12 7.09
N TYR A 166 4.43 -8.99 7.51
CA TYR A 166 5.04 -8.85 8.82
C TYR A 166 4.01 -8.96 9.96
N LEU A 167 2.90 -8.22 9.87
CA LEU A 167 1.87 -8.16 10.92
C LEU A 167 1.12 -9.49 11.08
N ASP A 168 0.75 -10.11 9.97
CA ASP A 168 -0.04 -11.35 9.94
C ASP A 168 0.85 -12.60 9.97
N LYS A 169 2.20 -12.44 9.99
CA LYS A 169 3.20 -13.51 9.96
C LYS A 169 3.02 -14.50 8.81
N LEU A 170 2.71 -13.96 7.62
CA LEU A 170 2.47 -14.76 6.43
C LEU A 170 3.77 -15.40 5.91
N SER A 171 3.65 -16.61 5.37
CA SER A 171 4.74 -17.24 4.61
C SER A 171 4.96 -16.55 3.26
N LYS A 172 6.08 -16.88 2.58
CA LYS A 172 6.37 -16.39 1.23
C LYS A 172 5.26 -16.76 0.24
N GLU A 173 4.72 -17.96 0.35
CA GLU A 173 3.63 -18.45 -0.50
C GLU A 173 2.31 -17.71 -0.21
N GLN A 174 2.00 -17.50 1.06
CA GLN A 174 0.78 -16.83 1.48
C GLN A 174 0.73 -15.37 1.03
N VAL A 175 1.85 -14.63 1.12
CA VAL A 175 1.87 -13.21 0.69
C VAL A 175 1.70 -13.05 -0.82
N LEU A 176 2.07 -14.05 -1.63
CA LEU A 176 1.91 -13.99 -3.08
C LEU A 176 0.44 -14.08 -3.51
N SER A 177 -0.39 -14.77 -2.74
CA SER A 177 -1.84 -14.86 -2.96
C SER A 177 -2.64 -13.73 -2.32
N LEU A 178 -2.00 -12.90 -1.48
CA LEU A 178 -2.67 -11.77 -0.84
C LEU A 178 -3.08 -10.72 -1.86
N GLU A 179 -4.36 -10.42 -1.96
CA GLU A 179 -4.89 -9.31 -2.75
C GLU A 179 -5.21 -8.12 -1.84
N LEU A 180 -4.78 -6.94 -2.26
CA LEU A 180 -5.06 -5.67 -1.61
C LEU A 180 -5.78 -4.77 -2.62
N PRO A 181 -7.11 -4.73 -2.61
CA PRO A 181 -7.89 -3.86 -3.49
C PRO A 181 -7.54 -2.39 -3.29
N THR A 182 -7.70 -1.58 -4.33
CA THR A 182 -7.55 -0.12 -4.23
C THR A 182 -8.59 0.44 -3.28
N SER A 183 -8.15 1.36 -2.42
CA SER A 183 -8.98 2.12 -1.47
C SER A 183 -9.81 1.29 -0.48
N LEU A 184 -9.48 0.01 -0.27
CA LEU A 184 -10.10 -0.79 0.78
C LEU A 184 -9.30 -0.63 2.10
N PRO A 185 -9.87 0.03 3.15
CA PRO A 185 -9.15 0.21 4.40
C PRO A 185 -9.04 -1.09 5.19
N ILE A 186 -7.85 -1.37 5.72
CA ILE A 186 -7.57 -2.48 6.63
C ILE A 186 -7.17 -1.90 7.97
N ILE A 187 -7.92 -2.19 9.01
CA ILE A 187 -7.67 -1.71 10.37
C ILE A 187 -7.07 -2.84 11.20
N TYR A 188 -5.92 -2.56 11.79
CA TYR A 188 -5.29 -3.38 12.81
C TYR A 188 -5.46 -2.73 14.17
N ASN A 189 -5.97 -3.46 15.15
CA ASN A 189 -5.91 -3.10 16.55
C ASN A 189 -4.66 -3.75 17.16
N LEU A 190 -3.80 -2.94 17.76
CA LEU A 190 -2.52 -3.39 18.30
C LEU A 190 -2.46 -3.18 19.81
N ALA A 191 -1.84 -4.13 20.50
CA ALA A 191 -1.44 -4.00 21.89
C ALA A 191 -0.30 -2.97 22.04
N PRO A 192 -0.03 -2.45 23.26
CA PRO A 192 1.07 -1.52 23.49
C PRO A 192 2.46 -2.05 23.11
N ASP A 193 2.63 -3.37 23.09
CA ASP A 193 3.87 -4.05 22.66
C ASP A 193 3.96 -4.21 21.13
N GLY A 194 2.94 -3.76 20.38
CA GLY A 194 2.86 -3.83 18.93
C GLY A 194 2.30 -5.13 18.37
N LYS A 195 1.82 -6.05 19.22
CA LYS A 195 1.18 -7.28 18.75
C LYS A 195 -0.21 -7.00 18.19
N VAL A 196 -0.56 -7.69 17.11
CA VAL A 196 -1.90 -7.66 16.51
C VAL A 196 -2.90 -8.35 17.43
N ILE A 197 -3.94 -7.62 17.86
CA ILE A 197 -5.08 -8.13 18.64
C ILE A 197 -6.22 -8.51 17.70
N ALA A 198 -6.51 -7.66 16.72
CA ALA A 198 -7.60 -7.88 15.78
C ALA A 198 -7.29 -7.20 14.45
N LYS A 199 -7.89 -7.70 13.38
CA LYS A 199 -7.85 -7.15 12.02
C LYS A 199 -9.27 -7.07 11.47
N LYS A 200 -9.59 -5.97 10.77
CA LYS A 200 -10.87 -5.76 10.12
C LYS A 200 -10.66 -5.07 8.78
N GLU A 201 -11.32 -5.56 7.73
CA GLU A 201 -11.43 -4.85 6.46
C GLU A 201 -12.74 -4.07 6.42
N LEU A 202 -12.68 -2.80 6.00
CA LEU A 202 -13.89 -1.98 5.86
C LEU A 202 -14.45 -2.17 4.46
N ARG A 203 -15.69 -2.63 4.39
CA ARG A 203 -16.43 -2.67 3.12
C ARG A 203 -16.83 -1.23 2.72
N LEU A 204 -16.63 -0.91 1.43
CA LEU A 204 -17.02 0.37 0.82
C LEU A 204 -18.49 0.36 0.42
#